data_4d1bd9c7023761bc46dc44cb9c78e279
#
_entry.id   4d1bd9c7023761bc46dc44cb9c78e279
#
_cell.length_a   1.000
_cell.length_b   1.000
_cell.length_c   1.000
_cell.angle_alpha   90.00
_cell.angle_beta   90.00
_cell.angle_gamma   90.00
#
_symmetry.space_group_name_H-M   'P 1'
#
loop_
_entity.id
_entity.type
_entity.pdbx_description
1 polymer ?
#
loop_
_entity_poly.entity_id
_entity_poly.type
_entity_poly.pdbx_seq_one_letter_code
_entity_poly.pdbx_strand_id
1 'polypeptide(L)'
;MPNASAHAGPAASREKVEVLFCGWGQDRVLGSLADNGSSLLFEYSALALLGGSPQGARPKVLVQFDPASRAVSSRAQGAGAPWPLKLQARGEHPEVCAIEFAYSVMARSCGLAMPAAQLFPINPQLAAFGVQRIDRVAGMRVPVHSLAGALHADFRMPSLDYKTVLRATAAITHDQREVQKAFLACVFNVVFNNRDDHAKNFSFCMTQGMEWELAPAYDLSFNVGPRGQHQTSVMGEGLAPGRSHLLALAKDCQVPQKFALGCIADVCAEADPLGPLLGEAGVRKRTQRTVMAALQANLRRLG
;
A
#
# COMPACT_ATOMS: atom_id res chain seq x y z
N MET A 1 -7.51 64.36 -14.61
CA MET A 1 -7.59 62.91 -14.70
C MET A 1 -6.45 62.30 -13.89
N PRO A 2 -6.62 61.78 -12.67
CA PRO A 2 -5.56 61.04 -11.99
C PRO A 2 -5.77 59.52 -12.16
N ASN A 3 -4.67 58.88 -12.50
CA ASN A 3 -4.50 57.47 -12.60
C ASN A 3 -4.70 56.79 -11.23
N ALA A 4 -5.58 55.80 -11.18
CA ALA A 4 -5.69 54.89 -10.05
C ALA A 4 -4.65 53.73 -10.24
N SER A 5 -3.54 53.81 -9.52
CA SER A 5 -2.60 52.71 -9.37
C SER A 5 -3.18 51.70 -8.39
N ALA A 6 -3.58 50.52 -8.90
CA ALA A 6 -3.93 49.38 -8.08
C ALA A 6 -2.61 48.84 -7.42
N HIS A 7 -2.49 48.95 -6.11
CA HIS A 7 -1.50 48.26 -5.32
C HIS A 7 -1.86 46.77 -5.32
N ALA A 8 -1.07 45.98 -6.04
CA ALA A 8 -1.04 44.54 -5.84
C ALA A 8 -0.38 44.26 -4.47
N GLY A 9 -1.14 43.69 -3.55
CA GLY A 9 -0.61 43.24 -2.27
C GLY A 9 0.50 42.19 -2.46
N PRO A 10 1.37 42.00 -1.48
CA PRO A 10 2.50 41.06 -1.60
C PRO A 10 1.94 39.66 -1.80
N ALA A 11 2.38 39.02 -2.89
CA ALA A 11 2.10 37.61 -3.13
C ALA A 11 2.66 36.81 -1.94
N ALA A 12 1.78 36.05 -1.26
CA ALA A 12 2.19 35.16 -0.20
C ALA A 12 3.34 34.29 -0.69
N SER A 13 4.48 34.32 -0.01
CA SER A 13 5.63 33.49 -0.32
C SER A 13 5.21 32.04 -0.18
N ARG A 14 5.10 31.36 -1.32
CA ARG A 14 4.82 29.94 -1.35
C ARG A 14 6.07 29.22 -0.85
N GLU A 15 5.97 28.57 0.30
CA GLU A 15 7.08 27.79 0.82
C GLU A 15 7.36 26.61 -0.12
N LYS A 16 8.56 26.62 -0.70
CA LYS A 16 9.11 25.47 -1.41
C LYS A 16 10.02 24.72 -0.45
N VAL A 17 9.76 23.43 -0.29
CA VAL A 17 10.59 22.53 0.50
C VAL A 17 11.44 21.69 -0.45
N GLU A 18 12.76 21.80 -0.34
CA GLU A 18 13.65 20.90 -1.07
C GLU A 18 13.59 19.50 -0.46
N VAL A 19 13.38 18.51 -1.32
CA VAL A 19 13.41 17.09 -0.96
C VAL A 19 14.76 16.53 -1.40
N LEU A 20 15.55 16.05 -0.43
CA LEU A 20 16.88 15.53 -0.68
C LEU A 20 16.85 13.99 -0.78
N PHE A 21 17.55 13.45 -1.76
CA PHE A 21 17.95 12.05 -1.77
C PHE A 21 19.28 11.92 -1.04
N CYS A 22 19.26 11.18 0.05
CA CYS A 22 20.43 10.92 0.85
C CYS A 22 20.80 9.43 0.71
N GLY A 23 21.68 9.12 -0.22
CA GLY A 23 22.15 7.76 -0.47
C GLY A 23 23.62 7.73 -0.86
N TRP A 24 24.30 6.62 -0.54
CA TRP A 24 25.74 6.41 -0.80
C TRP A 24 26.67 7.54 -0.29
N GLY A 25 26.29 8.16 0.84
CA GLY A 25 27.09 9.26 1.42
C GLY A 25 27.02 10.60 0.68
N GLN A 26 26.07 10.77 -0.23
CA GLN A 26 25.86 12.02 -0.96
C GLN A 26 24.41 12.49 -0.79
N ASP A 27 24.25 13.77 -0.46
CA ASP A 27 22.96 14.43 -0.47
C ASP A 27 22.72 15.03 -1.87
N ARG A 28 21.64 14.59 -2.54
CA ARG A 28 21.25 15.09 -3.86
C ARG A 28 19.82 15.58 -3.83
N VAL A 29 19.56 16.75 -4.40
CA VAL A 29 18.20 17.29 -4.51
C VAL A 29 17.37 16.37 -5.41
N LEU A 30 16.37 15.73 -4.80
CA LEU A 30 15.37 14.93 -5.53
C LEU A 30 14.38 15.80 -6.28
N GLY A 31 14.03 16.94 -5.70
CA GLY A 31 13.04 17.84 -6.24
C GLY A 31 12.57 18.86 -5.21
N SER A 32 11.55 19.59 -5.56
CA SER A 32 10.91 20.59 -4.70
C SER A 32 9.44 20.25 -4.50
N LEU A 33 8.99 20.27 -3.26
CA LEU A 33 7.59 20.22 -2.88
C LEU A 33 7.07 21.64 -2.71
N ALA A 34 5.99 21.98 -3.37
CA ALA A 34 5.34 23.29 -3.25
C ALA A 34 3.85 23.12 -3.03
N ASP A 35 3.29 23.93 -2.13
CA ASP A 35 1.84 24.07 -1.97
C ASP A 35 1.37 25.24 -2.84
N ASN A 36 0.42 24.98 -3.75
CA ASN A 36 -0.19 26.03 -4.56
C ASN A 36 -1.55 26.49 -3.98
N GLY A 37 -1.89 26.07 -2.75
CA GLY A 37 -3.13 26.39 -2.06
C GLY A 37 -4.32 25.51 -2.43
N SER A 38 -4.18 24.66 -3.46
CA SER A 38 -5.21 23.69 -3.87
C SER A 38 -4.68 22.27 -3.99
N SER A 39 -3.35 22.11 -4.09
CA SER A 39 -2.68 20.81 -4.17
C SER A 39 -1.19 20.95 -3.85
N LEU A 40 -0.63 19.89 -3.30
CA LEU A 40 0.81 19.72 -3.18
C LEU A 40 1.36 19.30 -4.54
N LEU A 41 2.28 20.10 -5.08
CA LEU A 41 2.99 19.85 -6.31
C LEU A 41 4.40 19.39 -5.98
N PHE A 42 4.83 18.30 -6.59
CA PHE A 42 6.21 17.84 -6.49
C PHE A 42 6.85 17.90 -7.88
N GLU A 43 7.94 18.66 -7.98
CA GLU A 43 8.76 18.77 -9.18
C GLU A 43 10.07 18.01 -8.94
N TYR A 44 10.31 16.97 -9.74
CA TYR A 44 11.56 16.22 -9.67
C TYR A 44 12.74 17.06 -10.20
N SER A 45 13.89 16.98 -9.53
CA SER A 45 15.13 17.49 -10.12
C SER A 45 15.51 16.64 -11.35
N ALA A 46 16.25 17.24 -12.29
CA ALA A 46 16.72 16.52 -13.48
C ALA A 46 17.54 15.27 -13.13
N LEU A 47 18.26 15.29 -12.01
CA LEU A 47 19.01 14.15 -11.47
C LEU A 47 18.11 13.03 -10.94
N ALA A 48 16.96 13.36 -10.35
CA ALA A 48 16.01 12.40 -9.82
C ALA A 48 15.24 11.66 -10.93
N LEU A 49 15.00 12.33 -12.06
CA LEU A 49 14.43 11.71 -13.26
C LEU A 49 15.34 10.62 -13.82
N LEU A 50 16.68 10.75 -13.64
CA LEU A 50 17.66 9.75 -14.06
C LEU A 50 17.88 8.63 -13.03
N GLY A 51 17.51 8.83 -11.75
CA GLY A 51 17.89 7.96 -10.63
C GLY A 51 16.83 6.98 -10.09
N GLY A 52 15.65 6.88 -10.70
CA GLY A 52 14.58 5.98 -10.28
C GLY A 52 13.80 6.48 -9.06
N SER A 53 12.61 7.00 -9.30
CA SER A 53 11.58 7.31 -8.29
C SER A 53 11.19 6.04 -7.52
N PRO A 54 10.82 6.11 -6.24
CA PRO A 54 10.08 5.03 -5.58
C PRO A 54 8.84 4.74 -6.42
N GLN A 55 8.78 3.54 -6.98
CA GLN A 55 7.78 3.13 -7.97
C GLN A 55 6.35 3.32 -7.43
N GLY A 56 5.42 3.70 -8.31
CA GLY A 56 3.99 3.85 -8.00
C GLY A 56 3.42 5.18 -8.47
N ALA A 57 2.13 5.19 -8.80
CA ALA A 57 1.42 6.32 -9.42
C ALA A 57 1.21 7.53 -8.50
N ARG A 58 1.26 7.36 -7.18
CA ARG A 58 1.03 8.44 -6.20
C ARG A 58 2.29 9.22 -5.90
N PRO A 59 2.19 10.54 -5.63
CA PRO A 59 3.29 11.31 -5.07
C PRO A 59 3.77 10.70 -3.76
N LYS A 60 5.09 10.52 -3.62
CA LYS A 60 5.72 9.93 -2.43
C LYS A 60 6.90 10.79 -2.00
N VAL A 61 7.00 10.98 -0.68
CA VAL A 61 8.15 11.65 -0.04
C VAL A 61 8.83 10.66 0.89
N LEU A 62 10.16 10.56 0.81
CA LEU A 62 10.93 9.75 1.75
C LEU A 62 11.33 10.60 2.95
N VAL A 63 11.05 10.10 4.15
CA VAL A 63 11.41 10.76 5.41
C VAL A 63 12.04 9.76 6.36
N GLN A 64 12.78 10.28 7.35
CA GLN A 64 13.09 9.55 8.57
C GLN A 64 11.97 9.86 9.57
N PHE A 65 11.35 8.82 10.10
CA PHE A 65 10.31 8.96 11.11
C PHE A 65 10.67 8.15 12.36
N ASP A 66 10.62 8.81 13.49
CA ASP A 66 10.74 8.19 14.81
C ASP A 66 9.36 8.10 15.46
N PRO A 67 8.77 6.90 15.59
CA PRO A 67 7.46 6.73 16.22
C PRO A 67 7.42 7.16 17.68
N ALA A 68 8.54 7.08 18.42
CA ALA A 68 8.59 7.40 19.84
C ALA A 68 8.50 8.91 20.08
N SER A 69 9.29 9.70 19.38
CA SER A 69 9.27 11.17 19.48
C SER A 69 8.28 11.81 18.52
N ARG A 70 7.72 11.06 17.55
CA ARG A 70 6.91 11.52 16.41
C ARG A 70 7.65 12.53 15.52
N ALA A 71 8.97 12.57 15.60
CA ALA A 71 9.80 13.45 14.79
C ALA A 71 9.85 12.97 13.34
N VAL A 72 9.64 13.89 12.41
CA VAL A 72 9.78 13.68 10.96
C VAL A 72 10.94 14.51 10.47
N SER A 73 11.86 13.89 9.73
CA SER A 73 13.02 14.57 9.14
C SER A 73 13.18 14.17 7.67
N SER A 74 13.43 15.14 6.81
CA SER A 74 13.84 14.89 5.43
C SER A 74 15.35 14.61 5.28
N ARG A 75 16.12 14.71 6.39
CA ARG A 75 17.57 14.45 6.39
C ARG A 75 17.84 12.95 6.53
N ALA A 76 18.79 12.42 5.76
CA ALA A 76 19.17 11.00 5.81
C ALA A 76 19.68 10.53 7.16
N GLN A 77 20.32 11.43 7.93
CA GLN A 77 20.86 11.16 9.25
C GLN A 77 19.90 11.57 10.39
N GLY A 78 18.61 11.76 10.08
CA GLY A 78 17.58 11.99 11.09
C GLY A 78 17.39 10.77 11.99
N ALA A 79 16.93 11.01 13.23
CA ALA A 79 16.51 9.94 14.13
C ALA A 79 15.33 9.17 13.51
N GLY A 80 15.25 7.86 13.78
CA GLY A 80 14.15 7.01 13.33
C GLY A 80 14.50 6.10 12.15
N ALA A 81 13.47 5.57 11.51
CA ALA A 81 13.59 4.67 10.37
C ALA A 81 13.13 5.37 9.07
N PRO A 82 13.54 4.90 7.88
CA PRO A 82 13.08 5.45 6.61
C PRO A 82 11.64 5.03 6.30
N TRP A 83 10.79 6.02 6.02
CA TRP A 83 9.37 5.87 5.67
C TRP A 83 9.04 6.59 4.37
N PRO A 84 8.42 5.96 3.39
CA PRO A 84 7.71 6.65 2.33
C PRO A 84 6.38 7.20 2.88
N LEU A 85 6.14 8.47 2.67
CA LEU A 85 4.85 9.11 2.87
C LEU A 85 4.15 9.21 1.52
N LYS A 86 3.01 8.54 1.38
CA LYS A 86 2.17 8.59 0.19
C LYS A 86 1.14 9.70 0.34
N LEU A 87 1.00 10.52 -0.67
CA LEU A 87 0.00 11.57 -0.76
C LEU A 87 -1.07 11.19 -1.78
N GLN A 88 -2.22 11.82 -1.68
CA GLN A 88 -3.27 11.70 -2.69
C GLN A 88 -2.76 12.17 -4.05
N ALA A 89 -2.97 11.38 -5.10
CA ALA A 89 -2.71 11.80 -6.47
C ALA A 89 -3.88 12.63 -7.03
N ARG A 90 -3.62 13.38 -8.08
CA ARG A 90 -4.65 14.14 -8.79
C ARG A 90 -5.72 13.19 -9.34
N GLY A 91 -6.98 13.44 -9.01
CA GLY A 91 -8.12 12.62 -9.46
C GLY A 91 -8.40 11.40 -8.57
N GLU A 92 -7.59 11.12 -7.54
CA GLU A 92 -7.91 10.09 -6.55
C GLU A 92 -8.93 10.59 -5.53
N HIS A 93 -9.53 9.62 -4.84
CA HIS A 93 -10.44 9.90 -3.75
C HIS A 93 -9.73 10.64 -2.59
N PRO A 94 -10.28 11.73 -2.04
CA PRO A 94 -9.60 12.51 -1.00
C PRO A 94 -9.19 11.72 0.25
N GLU A 95 -9.91 10.66 0.56
CA GLU A 95 -9.73 9.84 1.76
C GLU A 95 -8.85 8.60 1.53
N VAL A 96 -8.18 8.51 0.36
CA VAL A 96 -7.41 7.32 -0.01
C VAL A 96 -6.33 6.95 1.01
N CYS A 97 -5.62 7.95 1.57
CA CYS A 97 -4.59 7.72 2.58
C CYS A 97 -5.18 7.23 3.92
N ALA A 98 -6.34 7.74 4.31
CA ALA A 98 -7.05 7.31 5.51
C ALA A 98 -7.58 5.87 5.37
N ILE A 99 -8.10 5.52 4.19
CA ILE A 99 -8.54 4.15 3.89
C ILE A 99 -7.36 3.18 3.91
N GLU A 100 -6.23 3.54 3.25
CA GLU A 100 -5.01 2.71 3.24
C GLU A 100 -4.47 2.49 4.66
N PHE A 101 -4.53 3.52 5.52
CA PHE A 101 -4.17 3.37 6.94
C PHE A 101 -5.10 2.38 7.67
N ALA A 102 -6.43 2.53 7.55
CA ALA A 102 -7.37 1.60 8.17
C ALA A 102 -7.13 0.15 7.70
N TYR A 103 -6.89 -0.05 6.40
CA TYR A 103 -6.57 -1.35 5.83
C TYR A 103 -5.26 -1.94 6.37
N SER A 104 -4.25 -1.09 6.61
CA SER A 104 -2.99 -1.53 7.23
C SER A 104 -3.17 -2.03 8.67
N VAL A 105 -4.10 -1.44 9.41
CA VAL A 105 -4.47 -1.90 10.76
C VAL A 105 -5.21 -3.23 10.67
N MET A 106 -6.22 -3.32 9.80
CA MET A 106 -6.98 -4.56 9.59
C MET A 106 -6.09 -5.71 9.14
N ALA A 107 -5.12 -5.45 8.25
CA ALA A 107 -4.18 -6.48 7.79
C ALA A 107 -3.40 -7.10 8.96
N ARG A 108 -2.92 -6.29 9.88
CA ARG A 108 -2.23 -6.78 11.09
C ARG A 108 -3.17 -7.58 12.00
N SER A 109 -4.40 -7.11 12.23
CA SER A 109 -5.40 -7.84 13.02
C SER A 109 -5.72 -9.21 12.40
N CYS A 110 -5.78 -9.29 11.08
CA CYS A 110 -5.95 -10.56 10.36
C CYS A 110 -4.69 -11.44 10.31
N GLY A 111 -3.58 -11.03 10.92
CA GLY A 111 -2.34 -11.82 10.96
C GLY A 111 -1.43 -11.67 9.75
N LEU A 112 -1.70 -10.75 8.82
CA LEU A 112 -0.75 -10.44 7.76
C LEU A 112 0.49 -9.73 8.33
N ALA A 113 1.67 -10.15 7.89
CA ALA A 113 2.87 -9.36 8.10
C ALA A 113 2.72 -8.02 7.39
N MET A 114 2.56 -6.94 8.16
CA MET A 114 2.40 -5.58 7.65
C MET A 114 3.36 -4.65 8.39
N PRO A 115 4.19 -3.85 7.71
CA PRO A 115 5.08 -2.91 8.35
C PRO A 115 4.33 -1.91 9.21
N ALA A 116 5.04 -1.27 10.15
CA ALA A 116 4.47 -0.18 10.92
C ALA A 116 3.96 0.92 9.98
N ALA A 117 2.75 1.38 10.23
CA ALA A 117 2.07 2.39 9.41
C ALA A 117 1.47 3.48 10.30
N GLN A 118 1.41 4.69 9.76
CA GLN A 118 0.90 5.87 10.46
C GLN A 118 0.17 6.79 9.47
N LEU A 119 -0.95 7.36 9.91
CA LEU A 119 -1.60 8.45 9.21
C LEU A 119 -1.04 9.78 9.71
N PHE A 120 -0.56 10.61 8.79
CA PHE A 120 -0.02 11.93 9.08
C PHE A 120 -1.01 13.01 8.61
N PRO A 121 -1.74 13.64 9.52
CA PRO A 121 -2.58 14.78 9.16
C PRO A 121 -1.69 15.96 8.78
N ILE A 122 -1.90 16.52 7.59
CA ILE A 122 -1.16 17.69 7.09
C ILE A 122 -2.00 18.95 7.29
N ASN A 123 -3.27 18.88 6.93
CA ASN A 123 -4.26 19.92 7.16
C ASN A 123 -5.67 19.28 7.25
N PRO A 124 -6.75 20.03 7.49
CA PRO A 124 -8.11 19.47 7.62
C PRO A 124 -8.60 18.67 6.41
N GLN A 125 -8.02 18.88 5.23
CA GLN A 125 -8.44 18.23 3.97
C GLN A 125 -7.44 17.20 3.45
N LEU A 126 -6.21 17.19 3.97
CA LEU A 126 -5.11 16.40 3.43
C LEU A 126 -4.39 15.62 4.54
N ALA A 127 -4.23 14.34 4.30
CA ALA A 127 -3.38 13.46 5.10
C ALA A 127 -2.43 12.67 4.21
N ALA A 128 -1.27 12.30 4.75
CA ALA A 128 -0.37 11.34 4.12
C ALA A 128 -0.45 10.00 4.84
N PHE A 129 -0.36 8.93 4.07
CA PHE A 129 -0.16 7.58 4.61
C PHE A 129 1.33 7.27 4.62
N GLY A 130 1.88 7.04 5.79
CA GLY A 130 3.26 6.62 5.97
C GLY A 130 3.36 5.16 6.34
N VAL A 131 4.35 4.47 5.80
CA VAL A 131 4.65 3.08 6.12
C VAL A 131 6.17 2.88 6.21
N GLN A 132 6.62 2.06 7.15
CA GLN A 132 8.04 1.75 7.29
C GLN A 132 8.53 0.96 6.07
N ARG A 133 9.72 1.26 5.56
CA ARG A 133 10.32 0.54 4.43
C ARG A 133 10.71 -0.87 4.82
N ILE A 134 10.27 -1.83 4.01
CA ILE A 134 10.62 -3.25 4.16
C ILE A 134 12.01 -3.58 3.61
N ASP A 135 12.50 -2.78 2.68
CA ASP A 135 13.79 -2.94 2.01
C ASP A 135 14.94 -2.24 2.77
N ARG A 136 14.70 -1.90 4.04
CA ARG A 136 15.69 -1.29 4.94
C ARG A 136 15.59 -1.94 6.32
N VAL A 137 16.62 -2.68 6.69
CA VAL A 137 16.72 -3.34 8.00
C VAL A 137 18.07 -3.01 8.62
N ALA A 138 18.09 -2.47 9.82
CA ALA A 138 19.30 -2.10 10.55
C ALA A 138 20.31 -1.27 9.72
N GLY A 139 19.83 -0.31 8.92
CA GLY A 139 20.65 0.52 8.04
C GLY A 139 21.11 -0.16 6.73
N MET A 140 20.83 -1.42 6.56
CA MET A 140 21.18 -2.19 5.35
C MET A 140 20.03 -2.17 4.32
N ARG A 141 20.40 -2.34 3.05
CA ARG A 141 19.43 -2.59 1.98
C ARG A 141 19.13 -4.07 1.88
N VAL A 142 17.86 -4.42 1.92
CA VAL A 142 17.37 -5.78 1.71
C VAL A 142 16.97 -5.93 0.25
N PRO A 143 17.46 -6.92 -0.49
CA PRO A 143 16.97 -7.22 -1.82
C PRO A 143 15.47 -7.53 -1.79
N VAL A 144 14.71 -6.86 -2.64
CA VAL A 144 13.27 -7.06 -2.81
C VAL A 144 12.97 -7.25 -4.29
N HIS A 145 12.23 -8.28 -4.64
CA HIS A 145 11.83 -8.55 -6.01
C HIS A 145 10.33 -8.78 -6.13
N SER A 146 9.66 -8.04 -7.00
CA SER A 146 8.22 -8.21 -7.20
C SER A 146 7.91 -9.46 -8.02
N LEU A 147 6.72 -10.03 -7.79
CA LEU A 147 6.20 -11.14 -8.58
C LEU A 147 6.09 -10.76 -10.07
N ALA A 148 5.72 -9.50 -10.37
CA ALA A 148 5.71 -9.01 -11.76
C ALA A 148 7.09 -9.11 -12.40
N GLY A 149 8.14 -8.76 -11.68
CA GLY A 149 9.52 -8.92 -12.16
C GLY A 149 9.94 -10.38 -12.31
N ALA A 150 9.62 -11.22 -11.31
CA ALA A 150 9.97 -12.64 -11.30
C ALA A 150 9.30 -13.44 -12.42
N LEU A 151 8.07 -13.08 -12.80
CA LEU A 151 7.30 -13.75 -13.86
C LEU A 151 7.35 -13.03 -15.20
N HIS A 152 8.06 -11.89 -15.33
CA HIS A 152 8.02 -11.01 -16.49
C HIS A 152 6.57 -10.63 -16.90
N ALA A 153 5.67 -10.50 -15.90
CA ALA A 153 4.25 -10.25 -16.12
C ALA A 153 3.97 -8.76 -16.32
N ASP A 154 3.18 -8.42 -17.35
CA ASP A 154 2.66 -7.06 -17.51
C ASP A 154 1.53 -6.83 -16.49
N PHE A 155 1.85 -6.10 -15.43
CA PHE A 155 0.91 -5.79 -14.34
C PHE A 155 -0.28 -4.90 -14.77
N ARG A 156 -0.24 -4.31 -15.99
CA ARG A 156 -1.36 -3.52 -16.52
C ARG A 156 -2.47 -4.39 -17.09
N MET A 157 -2.15 -5.65 -17.38
CA MET A 157 -3.11 -6.63 -17.88
C MET A 157 -3.58 -7.52 -16.73
N PRO A 158 -4.88 -7.58 -16.39
CA PRO A 158 -5.42 -8.54 -15.43
C PRO A 158 -5.33 -9.93 -16.02
N SER A 159 -4.17 -10.57 -15.85
CA SER A 159 -3.85 -11.89 -16.42
C SER A 159 -3.39 -12.88 -15.36
N LEU A 160 -3.38 -12.47 -14.09
CA LEU A 160 -2.90 -13.30 -13.00
C LEU A 160 -4.06 -14.02 -12.31
N ASP A 161 -3.75 -15.21 -11.81
CA ASP A 161 -4.60 -15.96 -10.90
C ASP A 161 -3.83 -16.22 -9.60
N TYR A 162 -4.52 -16.26 -8.46
CA TYR A 162 -3.88 -16.56 -7.18
C TYR A 162 -3.21 -17.94 -7.14
N LYS A 163 -3.67 -18.86 -7.96
CA LYS A 163 -2.97 -20.13 -8.20
C LYS A 163 -1.53 -19.89 -8.68
N THR A 164 -1.31 -18.95 -9.59
CA THR A 164 0.02 -18.56 -10.06
C THR A 164 0.82 -17.88 -8.95
N VAL A 165 0.19 -17.01 -8.15
CA VAL A 165 0.84 -16.34 -7.01
C VAL A 165 1.34 -17.37 -6.01
N LEU A 166 0.50 -18.31 -5.57
CA LEU A 166 0.86 -19.33 -4.57
C LEU A 166 1.92 -20.30 -5.11
N ARG A 167 1.80 -20.73 -6.36
CA ARG A 167 2.80 -21.60 -7.00
C ARG A 167 4.15 -20.93 -7.18
N ALA A 168 4.17 -19.65 -7.58
CA ALA A 168 5.38 -18.87 -7.67
C ALA A 168 6.02 -18.68 -6.28
N THR A 169 5.19 -18.45 -5.25
CA THR A 169 5.66 -18.39 -3.86
C THR A 169 6.34 -19.69 -3.45
N ALA A 170 5.71 -20.83 -3.70
CA ALA A 170 6.32 -22.14 -3.42
C ALA A 170 7.66 -22.35 -4.15
N ALA A 171 7.71 -21.95 -5.44
CA ALA A 171 8.92 -22.13 -6.27
C ALA A 171 10.08 -21.20 -5.89
N ILE A 172 9.77 -19.99 -5.40
CA ILE A 172 10.78 -18.98 -5.04
C ILE A 172 11.30 -19.22 -3.62
N THR A 173 10.40 -19.53 -2.68
CA THR A 173 10.74 -19.62 -1.26
C THR A 173 11.09 -21.02 -0.81
N HIS A 174 10.64 -22.04 -1.52
CA HIS A 174 10.75 -23.46 -1.12
C HIS A 174 10.16 -23.75 0.27
N ASP A 175 9.23 -22.88 0.74
CA ASP A 175 8.62 -23.00 2.08
C ASP A 175 7.08 -22.92 1.98
N GLN A 176 6.44 -23.99 2.46
CA GLN A 176 4.97 -24.07 2.48
C GLN A 176 4.33 -23.07 3.45
N ARG A 177 5.06 -22.57 4.45
CA ARG A 177 4.59 -21.52 5.35
C ARG A 177 4.42 -20.21 4.60
N GLU A 178 5.27 -19.90 3.63
CA GLU A 178 5.15 -18.72 2.78
C GLU A 178 3.94 -18.83 1.83
N VAL A 179 3.65 -20.05 1.34
CA VAL A 179 2.43 -20.30 0.56
C VAL A 179 1.16 -20.06 1.38
N GLN A 180 1.19 -20.44 2.68
CA GLN A 180 0.09 -20.15 3.60
C GLN A 180 -0.08 -18.65 3.84
N LYS A 181 1.01 -17.88 3.96
CA LYS A 181 0.96 -16.41 4.03
C LYS A 181 0.38 -15.80 2.76
N ALA A 182 0.75 -16.29 1.57
CA ALA A 182 0.18 -15.84 0.30
C ALA A 182 -1.32 -16.17 0.20
N PHE A 183 -1.75 -17.32 0.73
CA PHE A 183 -3.17 -17.67 0.81
C PHE A 183 -3.93 -16.73 1.76
N LEU A 184 -3.38 -16.41 2.93
CA LEU A 184 -3.95 -15.43 3.85
C LEU A 184 -4.10 -14.05 3.18
N ALA A 185 -3.10 -13.60 2.41
CA ALA A 185 -3.19 -12.36 1.64
C ALA A 185 -4.31 -12.39 0.60
N CYS A 186 -4.50 -13.53 -0.09
CA CYS A 186 -5.64 -13.74 -1.00
C CYS A 186 -6.98 -13.61 -0.25
N VAL A 187 -7.15 -14.30 0.87
CA VAL A 187 -8.37 -14.24 1.68
C VAL A 187 -8.65 -12.81 2.13
N PHE A 188 -7.64 -12.10 2.62
CA PHE A 188 -7.75 -10.69 3.01
C PHE A 188 -8.23 -9.82 1.84
N ASN A 189 -7.60 -9.92 0.67
CA ASN A 189 -7.95 -9.11 -0.50
C ASN A 189 -9.40 -9.38 -0.95
N VAL A 190 -9.86 -10.62 -0.88
CA VAL A 190 -11.24 -10.99 -1.20
C VAL A 190 -12.22 -10.44 -0.16
N VAL A 191 -11.96 -10.64 1.14
CA VAL A 191 -12.85 -10.16 2.23
C VAL A 191 -12.97 -8.65 2.20
N PHE A 192 -11.83 -7.95 2.17
CA PHE A 192 -11.76 -6.49 2.28
C PHE A 192 -11.89 -5.75 0.95
N ASN A 193 -12.22 -6.45 -0.13
CA ASN A 193 -12.41 -5.84 -1.47
C ASN A 193 -11.20 -5.03 -1.94
N ASN A 194 -9.99 -5.51 -1.65
CA ASN A 194 -8.77 -4.94 -2.23
C ASN A 194 -8.56 -5.54 -3.62
N ARG A 195 -9.15 -4.93 -4.64
CA ARG A 195 -9.13 -5.41 -6.03
C ARG A 195 -8.00 -4.85 -6.88
N ASP A 196 -7.11 -4.07 -6.27
CA ASP A 196 -5.85 -3.63 -6.90
C ASP A 196 -4.71 -4.62 -6.59
N ASP A 197 -5.04 -5.89 -6.57
CA ASP A 197 -4.19 -7.03 -6.21
C ASP A 197 -3.35 -7.52 -7.41
N HIS A 198 -2.68 -6.60 -8.08
CA HIS A 198 -1.86 -6.91 -9.25
C HIS A 198 -0.47 -7.47 -8.89
N ALA A 199 0.22 -8.05 -9.88
CA ALA A 199 1.50 -8.74 -9.68
C ALA A 199 2.62 -7.91 -9.03
N LYS A 200 2.57 -6.57 -9.06
CA LYS A 200 3.54 -5.71 -8.37
C LYS A 200 3.28 -5.58 -6.87
N ASN A 201 2.07 -5.92 -6.40
CA ASN A 201 1.70 -5.85 -4.99
C ASN A 201 2.05 -7.13 -4.22
N PHE A 202 2.66 -8.10 -4.89
CA PHE A 202 3.29 -9.26 -4.29
C PHE A 202 4.80 -9.17 -4.52
N SER A 203 5.59 -9.31 -3.45
CA SER A 203 7.05 -9.27 -3.54
C SER A 203 7.68 -10.30 -2.63
N PHE A 204 8.94 -10.55 -2.85
CA PHE A 204 9.78 -11.42 -2.04
C PHE A 204 10.96 -10.61 -1.51
N CYS A 205 11.32 -10.83 -0.24
CA CYS A 205 12.49 -10.25 0.42
C CYS A 205 13.53 -11.34 0.65
N MET A 206 14.80 -10.97 0.54
CA MET A 206 15.89 -11.88 0.90
C MET A 206 16.20 -11.74 2.38
N THR A 207 16.23 -12.84 3.10
CA THR A 207 16.66 -12.91 4.51
C THR A 207 18.18 -12.80 4.66
N GLN A 208 18.65 -12.63 5.89
CA GLN A 208 20.10 -12.70 6.19
C GLN A 208 20.71 -14.07 5.84
N GLY A 209 19.89 -15.13 5.88
CA GLY A 209 20.30 -16.48 5.47
C GLY A 209 20.36 -16.70 3.96
N MET A 210 20.18 -15.64 3.15
CA MET A 210 20.14 -15.70 1.68
C MET A 210 18.98 -16.53 1.14
N GLU A 211 17.91 -16.68 1.91
CA GLU A 211 16.67 -17.33 1.51
C GLU A 211 15.62 -16.28 1.13
N TRP A 212 14.76 -16.60 0.18
CA TRP A 212 13.64 -15.76 -0.16
C TRP A 212 12.43 -16.07 0.70
N GLU A 213 11.76 -15.03 1.20
CA GLU A 213 10.46 -15.11 1.88
C GLU A 213 9.45 -14.16 1.25
N LEU A 214 8.18 -14.41 1.43
CA LEU A 214 7.14 -13.47 1.00
C LEU A 214 7.30 -12.15 1.77
N ALA A 215 7.41 -11.05 1.05
CA ALA A 215 7.52 -9.75 1.67
C ALA A 215 6.28 -9.42 2.50
N PRO A 216 6.41 -8.61 3.57
CA PRO A 216 5.26 -8.05 4.25
C PRO A 216 4.31 -7.35 3.26
N ALA A 217 3.02 -7.40 3.55
CA ALA A 217 1.99 -6.80 2.70
C ALA A 217 2.15 -5.27 2.60
N TYR A 218 1.80 -4.71 1.46
CA TYR A 218 1.81 -3.28 1.19
C TYR A 218 0.75 -2.94 0.13
N ASP A 219 0.46 -1.65 -0.07
CA ASP A 219 -0.54 -1.13 -1.02
C ASP A 219 -1.94 -1.77 -0.83
N LEU A 220 -2.32 -2.03 0.43
CA LEU A 220 -3.65 -2.54 0.78
C LEU A 220 -4.63 -1.38 0.92
N SER A 221 -5.71 -1.40 0.13
CA SER A 221 -6.74 -0.37 0.18
C SER A 221 -8.06 -0.88 -0.38
N PHE A 222 -9.16 -0.20 -0.09
CA PHE A 222 -10.40 -0.43 -0.80
C PHE A 222 -10.26 -0.03 -2.26
N ASN A 223 -10.54 -0.96 -3.16
CA ASN A 223 -10.54 -0.69 -4.59
C ASN A 223 -11.66 -1.47 -5.27
N VAL A 224 -12.43 -0.80 -6.12
CA VAL A 224 -13.51 -1.45 -6.87
C VAL A 224 -12.99 -2.33 -8.02
N GLY A 225 -11.74 -2.19 -8.36
CA GLY A 225 -11.09 -2.92 -9.45
C GLY A 225 -11.54 -2.50 -10.86
N PRO A 226 -10.79 -2.86 -11.88
CA PRO A 226 -11.15 -2.62 -13.26
C PRO A 226 -12.41 -3.42 -13.60
N ARG A 227 -13.46 -2.75 -14.07
CA ARG A 227 -14.77 -3.35 -14.38
C ARG A 227 -15.40 -4.12 -13.21
N GLY A 228 -15.07 -3.77 -11.97
CA GLY A 228 -15.58 -4.45 -10.78
C GLY A 228 -14.91 -5.79 -10.49
N GLN A 229 -13.72 -6.08 -11.02
CA GLN A 229 -13.02 -7.36 -10.84
C GLN A 229 -11.71 -7.17 -10.08
N HIS A 230 -11.28 -8.24 -9.41
CA HIS A 230 -9.91 -8.38 -8.94
C HIS A 230 -8.94 -8.39 -10.12
N GLN A 231 -7.77 -7.78 -9.96
CA GLN A 231 -6.72 -7.89 -10.98
C GLN A 231 -6.05 -9.28 -10.98
N THR A 232 -6.14 -9.98 -9.83
CA THR A 232 -5.74 -11.37 -9.70
C THR A 232 -6.99 -12.21 -9.39
N SER A 233 -7.41 -13.08 -10.33
CA SER A 233 -8.57 -13.95 -10.15
C SER A 233 -8.30 -15.05 -9.11
N VAL A 234 -9.36 -15.62 -8.54
CA VAL A 234 -9.29 -16.78 -7.65
C VAL A 234 -9.90 -17.99 -8.37
N MET A 235 -9.08 -18.87 -8.89
CA MET A 235 -9.49 -20.03 -9.70
C MET A 235 -10.36 -19.59 -10.90
N GLY A 236 -9.95 -18.52 -11.58
CA GLY A 236 -10.63 -17.95 -12.74
C GLY A 236 -11.76 -16.97 -12.39
N GLU A 237 -12.20 -16.86 -11.13
CA GLU A 237 -13.23 -15.94 -10.71
C GLU A 237 -12.64 -14.61 -10.22
N GLY A 238 -12.92 -13.52 -10.94
CA GLY A 238 -12.43 -12.18 -10.58
C GLY A 238 -13.51 -11.24 -10.06
N LEU A 239 -14.79 -11.49 -10.38
CA LEU A 239 -15.88 -10.58 -10.04
C LEU A 239 -16.40 -10.80 -8.60
N ALA A 240 -16.63 -12.05 -8.24
CA ALA A 240 -17.27 -12.43 -6.99
C ALA A 240 -16.67 -13.73 -6.39
N PRO A 241 -15.35 -13.78 -6.13
CA PRO A 241 -14.75 -14.96 -5.54
C PRO A 241 -15.43 -15.28 -4.19
N GLY A 242 -15.79 -16.51 -4.01
CA GLY A 242 -16.47 -17.01 -2.81
C GLY A 242 -15.70 -18.14 -2.14
N ARG A 243 -16.29 -18.70 -1.07
CA ARG A 243 -15.70 -19.77 -0.26
C ARG A 243 -15.22 -20.97 -1.09
N SER A 244 -16.03 -21.41 -2.07
CA SER A 244 -15.69 -22.55 -2.93
C SER A 244 -14.42 -22.32 -3.75
N HIS A 245 -14.24 -21.10 -4.27
CA HIS A 245 -13.05 -20.72 -5.04
C HIS A 245 -11.79 -20.70 -4.14
N LEU A 246 -11.89 -20.16 -2.92
CA LEU A 246 -10.77 -20.15 -1.97
C LEU A 246 -10.40 -21.59 -1.53
N LEU A 247 -11.37 -22.46 -1.28
CA LEU A 247 -11.08 -23.86 -0.92
C LEU A 247 -10.52 -24.65 -2.10
N ALA A 248 -10.98 -24.38 -3.32
CA ALA A 248 -10.39 -24.96 -4.53
C ALA A 248 -8.92 -24.51 -4.73
N LEU A 249 -8.64 -23.22 -4.52
CA LEU A 249 -7.28 -22.67 -4.54
C LEU A 249 -6.39 -23.35 -3.49
N ALA A 250 -6.87 -23.47 -2.26
CA ALA A 250 -6.14 -24.12 -1.19
C ALA A 250 -5.77 -25.57 -1.54
N LYS A 251 -6.76 -26.34 -2.07
CA LYS A 251 -6.54 -27.72 -2.51
C LYS A 251 -5.51 -27.82 -3.64
N ASP A 252 -5.62 -26.96 -4.66
CA ASP A 252 -4.73 -26.98 -5.84
C ASP A 252 -3.29 -26.62 -5.49
N CYS A 253 -3.10 -25.71 -4.51
CA CYS A 253 -1.78 -25.27 -4.06
C CYS A 253 -1.29 -25.97 -2.78
N GLN A 254 -1.90 -27.09 -2.40
CA GLN A 254 -1.50 -27.91 -1.25
C GLN A 254 -1.51 -27.16 0.10
N VAL A 255 -2.34 -26.14 0.23
CA VAL A 255 -2.60 -25.48 1.51
C VAL A 255 -3.47 -26.42 2.35
N PRO A 256 -3.11 -26.76 3.60
CA PRO A 256 -3.88 -27.68 4.43
C PRO A 256 -5.32 -27.18 4.62
N GLN A 257 -6.30 -28.06 4.40
CA GLN A 257 -7.72 -27.70 4.46
C GLN A 257 -8.11 -27.08 5.81
N LYS A 258 -7.59 -27.63 6.92
CA LYS A 258 -7.84 -27.08 8.26
C LYS A 258 -7.34 -25.63 8.37
N PHE A 259 -6.15 -25.33 7.84
CA PHE A 259 -5.61 -23.98 7.80
C PHE A 259 -6.49 -23.07 6.93
N ALA A 260 -6.86 -23.51 5.73
CA ALA A 260 -7.68 -22.70 4.81
C ALA A 260 -9.06 -22.35 5.42
N LEU A 261 -9.72 -23.30 6.05
CA LEU A 261 -11.00 -23.08 6.73
C LEU A 261 -10.86 -22.10 7.91
N GLY A 262 -9.84 -22.30 8.76
CA GLY A 262 -9.53 -21.40 9.87
C GLY A 262 -9.20 -19.99 9.37
N CYS A 263 -8.32 -19.88 8.39
CA CYS A 263 -7.93 -18.61 7.79
C CYS A 263 -9.13 -17.78 7.25
N ILE A 264 -10.06 -18.44 6.53
CA ILE A 264 -11.27 -17.77 6.03
C ILE A 264 -12.15 -17.33 7.21
N ALA A 265 -12.35 -18.17 8.21
CA ALA A 265 -13.18 -17.86 9.37
C ALA A 265 -12.56 -16.69 10.20
N ASP A 266 -11.27 -16.75 10.46
CA ASP A 266 -10.55 -15.73 11.26
C ASP A 266 -10.57 -14.36 10.58
N VAL A 267 -10.28 -14.31 9.28
CA VAL A 267 -10.31 -13.02 8.52
C VAL A 267 -11.72 -12.46 8.44
N CYS A 268 -12.75 -13.30 8.30
CA CYS A 268 -14.14 -12.84 8.33
C CYS A 268 -14.53 -12.31 9.72
N ALA A 269 -14.10 -12.96 10.80
CA ALA A 269 -14.39 -12.53 12.17
C ALA A 269 -13.70 -11.20 12.52
N GLU A 270 -12.50 -10.97 12.00
CA GLU A 270 -11.74 -9.73 12.21
C GLU A 270 -12.26 -8.53 11.39
N ALA A 271 -13.35 -8.68 10.62
CA ALA A 271 -13.81 -7.62 9.72
C ALA A 271 -14.61 -6.50 10.42
N ASP A 272 -15.22 -6.75 11.56
CA ASP A 272 -16.13 -5.82 12.26
C ASP A 272 -15.50 -4.46 12.62
N PRO A 273 -14.24 -4.36 13.07
CA PRO A 273 -13.62 -3.08 13.43
C PRO A 273 -13.39 -2.12 12.27
N LEU A 274 -13.50 -2.54 11.01
CA LEU A 274 -13.20 -1.66 9.87
C LEU A 274 -14.05 -0.39 9.86
N GLY A 275 -15.36 -0.49 10.15
CA GLY A 275 -16.25 0.67 10.16
C GLY A 275 -15.83 1.76 11.17
N PRO A 276 -15.64 1.41 12.45
CA PRO A 276 -15.05 2.31 13.46
C PRO A 276 -13.70 2.89 13.04
N LEU A 277 -12.75 2.07 12.57
CA LEU A 277 -11.42 2.51 12.14
C LEU A 277 -11.47 3.53 11.00
N LEU A 278 -12.33 3.32 10.01
CA LEU A 278 -12.55 4.30 8.95
C LEU A 278 -13.06 5.64 9.51
N GLY A 279 -13.94 5.58 10.52
CA GLY A 279 -14.44 6.77 11.20
C GLY A 279 -13.36 7.53 11.96
N GLU A 280 -12.54 6.82 12.73
CA GLU A 280 -11.41 7.37 13.48
C GLU A 280 -10.34 7.96 12.55
N ALA A 281 -10.12 7.34 11.39
CA ALA A 281 -9.23 7.86 10.36
C ALA A 281 -9.78 9.07 9.58
N GLY A 282 -11.01 9.54 9.90
CA GLY A 282 -11.61 10.71 9.28
C GLY A 282 -12.30 10.45 7.94
N VAL A 283 -12.58 9.20 7.59
CA VAL A 283 -13.31 8.85 6.36
C VAL A 283 -14.79 9.25 6.50
N ARG A 284 -15.33 9.96 5.50
CA ARG A 284 -16.73 10.45 5.53
C ARG A 284 -17.74 9.29 5.49
N LYS A 285 -18.88 9.48 6.13
CA LYS A 285 -19.96 8.49 6.22
C LYS A 285 -20.41 7.92 4.87
N ARG A 286 -20.40 8.71 3.81
CA ARG A 286 -20.74 8.25 2.46
C ARG A 286 -19.74 7.16 2.00
N THR A 287 -18.46 7.43 2.13
CA THR A 287 -17.39 6.50 1.75
C THR A 287 -17.39 5.26 2.62
N GLN A 288 -17.56 5.43 3.96
CA GLN A 288 -17.70 4.30 4.88
C GLN A 288 -18.83 3.36 4.43
N ARG A 289 -20.00 3.88 4.07
CA ARG A 289 -21.14 3.07 3.58
C ARG A 289 -20.76 2.26 2.34
N THR A 290 -20.03 2.86 1.39
CA THR A 290 -19.58 2.15 0.18
C THR A 290 -18.64 1.01 0.51
N VAL A 291 -17.62 1.27 1.34
CA VAL A 291 -16.64 0.26 1.79
C VAL A 291 -17.34 -0.88 2.54
N MET A 292 -18.17 -0.53 3.52
CA MET A 292 -18.88 -1.51 4.36
C MET A 292 -19.91 -2.33 3.56
N ALA A 293 -20.58 -1.74 2.56
CA ALA A 293 -21.48 -2.47 1.69
C ALA A 293 -20.75 -3.56 0.88
N ALA A 294 -19.57 -3.25 0.36
CA ALA A 294 -18.74 -4.23 -0.34
C ALA A 294 -18.24 -5.33 0.62
N LEU A 295 -17.74 -4.96 1.80
CA LEU A 295 -17.33 -5.88 2.84
C LEU A 295 -18.45 -6.85 3.19
N GLN A 296 -19.65 -6.36 3.50
CA GLN A 296 -20.80 -7.18 3.86
C GLN A 296 -21.25 -8.12 2.72
N ALA A 297 -21.13 -7.67 1.47
CA ALA A 297 -21.40 -8.52 0.31
C ALA A 297 -20.38 -9.67 0.21
N ASN A 298 -19.10 -9.41 0.50
CA ASN A 298 -18.06 -10.42 0.49
C ASN A 298 -18.24 -11.42 1.65
N LEU A 299 -18.51 -10.93 2.87
CA LEU A 299 -18.76 -11.78 4.04
C LEU A 299 -19.91 -12.77 3.79
N ARG A 300 -21.02 -12.33 3.21
CA ARG A 300 -22.15 -13.22 2.84
C ARG A 300 -21.79 -14.33 1.85
N ARG A 301 -20.77 -14.12 1.00
CA ARG A 301 -20.29 -15.14 0.05
C ARG A 301 -19.30 -16.13 0.66
N LEU A 302 -18.72 -15.78 1.80
CA LEU A 302 -17.69 -16.57 2.48
C LEU A 302 -18.20 -17.34 3.69
N GLY A 303 -19.25 -16.88 4.32
CA GLY A 303 -19.99 -17.60 5.38
C GLY A 303 -20.91 -18.59 4.80
#